data_ed03c56cdd0ee43c0eaf5dfeb5b7d805
#
_entry.id   ed03c56cdd0ee43c0eaf5dfeb5b7d805
#
_cell.length_a   1.000
_cell.length_b   1.000
_cell.length_c   1.000
_cell.angle_alpha   90.00
_cell.angle_beta   90.00
_cell.angle_gamma   90.00
#
_symmetry.space_group_name_H-M   'P 1'
#
loop_
_entity.id
_entity.type
_entity.pdbx_description
1 polymer ?
#
loop_
_entity_poly.entity_id
_entity_poly.type
_entity_poly.pdbx_seq_one_letter_code
_entity_poly.pdbx_strand_id
1 'polypeptide(L)'
;VIASIIKSDRQTPIPISNVKLATIEEKVGNLEFPELLKSTPSVYVTRESGGYGDSRINMRGFDSSNLGILINGVPINGMENGKVYWSNWSGLSDVSQFIQVQRGLGASALGLSSVGGTMNMVTKSTEAQRGGSAYIGIGNDGFRKYSVSVSTGLMDNGWAVTLMGALNTGDGYVKGTNYEGWTYFGNISKIINEHHKLSLTAFGAPQWHNQRATKHYIEDYKNSPDGGRFSNSYGYLNGELTGGAYGYNYYHKPQVSLNHYWTINENSSLTTSLYASMASGGGRRVRGNCSNWLAIDNNSGRPYEDTKLTAGGLLDYDAVLAANASNPNGSQAIFTNAVNDHDWYGVLSSYKNRITEKFTFTGGFDGRYYKGYHKEVIDNLLGGAYYIPGSKHLDYESLMLF
;
A
#
# COMPACT_ATOMS: atom_id res chain seq x y z
N VAL A 1 -1.11 10.41 -24.54
CA VAL A 1 0.02 9.47 -24.44
C VAL A 1 -0.39 8.20 -23.71
N ILE A 2 -1.08 8.28 -22.58
CA ILE A 2 -1.66 7.09 -21.92
C ILE A 2 -2.67 6.42 -22.87
N ALA A 3 -3.51 7.18 -23.56
CA ALA A 3 -4.43 6.66 -24.56
C ALA A 3 -3.76 6.07 -25.82
N SER A 4 -2.56 6.55 -26.19
CA SER A 4 -1.84 6.00 -27.37
C SER A 4 -1.17 4.66 -27.08
N ILE A 5 -0.91 4.33 -25.81
CA ILE A 5 -0.43 3.00 -25.41
C ILE A 5 -1.53 1.95 -25.59
N ILE A 6 -2.81 2.34 -25.49
CA ILE A 6 -3.96 1.44 -25.58
C ILE A 6 -4.23 0.94 -27.01
N LYS A 7 -3.81 1.69 -28.03
CA LYS A 7 -4.17 1.38 -29.44
C LYS A 7 -3.27 0.35 -30.15
N SER A 8 -2.18 -0.13 -29.54
CA SER A 8 -1.22 -0.98 -30.24
C SER A 8 -1.36 -2.49 -29.99
N ASP A 9 -2.55 -2.97 -29.81
CA ASP A 9 -2.86 -4.35 -29.35
C ASP A 9 -2.33 -5.48 -30.28
N ARG A 10 -1.98 -5.19 -31.52
CA ARG A 10 -1.54 -6.22 -32.47
C ARG A 10 -0.25 -5.91 -33.25
N GLN A 11 0.38 -4.76 -32.99
CA GLN A 11 1.57 -4.34 -33.76
C GLN A 11 2.87 -4.34 -32.94
N THR A 12 2.80 -4.55 -31.62
CA THR A 12 4.00 -4.63 -30.78
C THR A 12 4.29 -6.10 -30.44
N PRO A 13 5.57 -6.54 -30.49
CA PRO A 13 5.96 -7.90 -30.10
C PRO A 13 5.87 -8.12 -28.58
N ILE A 14 5.39 -7.14 -27.82
CA ILE A 14 5.34 -7.16 -26.36
C ILE A 14 3.91 -7.54 -25.91
N PRO A 15 3.76 -8.58 -25.09
CA PRO A 15 2.44 -9.01 -24.62
C PRO A 15 1.88 -7.99 -23.60
N ILE A 16 0.79 -7.35 -23.97
CA ILE A 16 0.02 -6.41 -23.14
C ILE A 16 -1.33 -7.05 -22.80
N SER A 17 -1.77 -6.84 -21.56
CA SER A 17 -3.12 -7.19 -21.10
C SER A 17 -3.78 -5.96 -20.49
N ASN A 18 -5.04 -5.71 -20.85
CA ASN A 18 -5.82 -4.62 -20.29
C ASN A 18 -6.98 -5.19 -19.48
N VAL A 19 -7.06 -4.84 -18.19
CA VAL A 19 -8.21 -5.12 -17.34
C VAL A 19 -9.13 -3.91 -17.40
N LYS A 20 -10.30 -4.08 -18.00
CA LYS A 20 -11.28 -3.00 -18.23
C LYS A 20 -12.10 -2.71 -16.98
N LEU A 21 -12.70 -1.51 -16.91
CA LEU A 21 -13.56 -1.07 -15.81
C LEU A 21 -14.64 -2.11 -15.46
N ALA A 22 -15.38 -2.63 -16.45
CA ALA A 22 -16.42 -3.63 -16.20
C ALA A 22 -15.88 -4.88 -15.48
N THR A 23 -14.68 -5.36 -15.84
CA THR A 23 -14.04 -6.49 -15.15
C THR A 23 -13.60 -6.13 -13.74
N ILE A 24 -13.17 -4.88 -13.53
CA ILE A 24 -12.79 -4.39 -12.21
C ILE A 24 -14.04 -4.34 -11.32
N GLU A 25 -15.12 -3.71 -11.77
CA GLU A 25 -16.39 -3.57 -11.04
C GLU A 25 -17.03 -4.92 -10.71
N GLU A 26 -16.96 -5.88 -11.63
CA GLU A 26 -17.46 -7.24 -11.41
C GLU A 26 -16.69 -7.99 -10.33
N LYS A 27 -15.36 -7.79 -10.25
CA LYS A 27 -14.48 -8.59 -9.40
C LYS A 27 -14.08 -7.93 -8.09
N VAL A 28 -14.18 -6.60 -7.99
CA VAL A 28 -13.57 -5.87 -6.87
C VAL A 28 -14.08 -6.32 -5.51
N GLY A 29 -15.39 -6.46 -5.31
CA GLY A 29 -16.00 -6.97 -4.07
C GLY A 29 -15.15 -6.67 -2.81
N ASN A 30 -14.68 -7.73 -2.17
CA ASN A 30 -13.77 -7.71 -1.02
C ASN A 30 -12.30 -8.02 -1.39
N LEU A 31 -11.99 -8.07 -2.70
CA LEU A 31 -10.64 -8.39 -3.16
C LEU A 31 -9.70 -7.19 -2.99
N GLU A 32 -8.46 -7.47 -2.63
CA GLU A 32 -7.39 -6.49 -2.71
C GLU A 32 -7.02 -6.23 -4.18
N PHE A 33 -6.46 -5.06 -4.44
CA PHE A 33 -6.10 -4.66 -5.82
C PHE A 33 -5.28 -5.74 -6.57
N PRO A 34 -4.23 -6.36 -5.99
CA PRO A 34 -3.49 -7.42 -6.68
C PRO A 34 -4.33 -8.62 -7.12
N GLU A 35 -5.34 -8.96 -6.35
CA GLU A 35 -6.17 -10.13 -6.60
C GLU A 35 -7.02 -10.01 -7.86
N LEU A 36 -7.31 -8.79 -8.31
CA LEU A 36 -7.97 -8.53 -9.59
C LEU A 36 -7.18 -9.08 -10.78
N LEU A 37 -5.86 -9.24 -10.60
CA LEU A 37 -4.92 -9.67 -11.64
C LEU A 37 -4.67 -11.18 -11.65
N LYS A 38 -5.29 -11.96 -10.76
CA LYS A 38 -5.12 -13.43 -10.71
C LYS A 38 -5.41 -14.14 -12.04
N SER A 39 -6.30 -13.58 -12.87
CA SER A 39 -6.62 -14.13 -14.20
C SER A 39 -5.73 -13.56 -15.31
N THR A 40 -4.80 -12.67 -15.01
CA THR A 40 -3.88 -12.10 -16.01
C THR A 40 -2.75 -13.10 -16.30
N PRO A 41 -2.50 -13.48 -17.56
CA PRO A 41 -1.44 -14.43 -17.87
C PRO A 41 -0.08 -13.99 -17.35
N SER A 42 0.70 -14.93 -16.80
CA SER A 42 2.04 -14.72 -16.22
C SER A 42 2.09 -13.82 -14.98
N VAL A 43 0.95 -13.49 -14.39
CA VAL A 43 0.84 -12.80 -13.10
C VAL A 43 0.42 -13.80 -12.03
N TYR A 44 1.19 -13.87 -10.95
CA TYR A 44 0.92 -14.70 -9.79
C TYR A 44 0.70 -13.80 -8.57
N VAL A 45 -0.41 -14.01 -7.88
CA VAL A 45 -0.81 -13.22 -6.72
C VAL A 45 -1.04 -14.14 -5.53
N THR A 46 -0.46 -13.79 -4.39
CA THR A 46 -0.66 -14.46 -3.11
C THR A 46 -1.05 -13.46 -2.04
N ARG A 47 -1.82 -13.92 -1.04
CA ARG A 47 -1.91 -13.28 0.28
C ARG A 47 -0.93 -14.00 1.21
N GLU A 48 0.00 -13.27 1.81
CA GLU A 48 1.07 -13.92 2.56
C GLU A 48 0.67 -14.26 3.99
N SER A 49 0.34 -13.30 4.81
CA SER A 49 -0.01 -13.53 6.22
C SER A 49 -1.50 -13.80 6.46
N GLY A 50 -2.31 -13.66 5.42
CA GLY A 50 -3.77 -13.68 5.51
C GLY A 50 -4.38 -12.42 6.09
N GLY A 51 -3.56 -11.39 6.32
CA GLY A 51 -3.95 -10.08 6.83
C GLY A 51 -4.30 -9.08 5.72
N TYR A 52 -4.65 -7.86 6.15
CA TYR A 52 -5.00 -6.75 5.27
C TYR A 52 -3.77 -6.18 4.56
N GLY A 53 -3.88 -6.00 3.23
CA GLY A 53 -2.84 -5.37 2.43
C GLY A 53 -1.57 -6.21 2.21
N ASP A 54 -1.60 -7.49 2.56
CA ASP A 54 -0.45 -8.40 2.49
C ASP A 54 -0.31 -9.09 1.14
N SER A 55 -1.10 -8.73 0.15
CA SER A 55 -0.99 -9.32 -1.19
C SER A 55 0.36 -9.01 -1.83
N ARG A 56 0.91 -10.01 -2.52
CA ARG A 56 2.09 -9.86 -3.36
C ARG A 56 1.79 -10.19 -4.79
N ILE A 57 2.49 -9.50 -5.68
CA ILE A 57 2.45 -9.75 -7.13
C ILE A 57 3.83 -10.19 -7.58
N ASN A 58 3.84 -11.30 -8.30
CA ASN A 58 4.98 -11.73 -9.10
C ASN A 58 4.57 -11.76 -10.58
N MET A 59 5.43 -11.30 -11.45
CA MET A 59 5.23 -11.35 -12.89
C MET A 59 6.42 -12.06 -13.55
N ARG A 60 6.16 -13.15 -14.26
CA ARG A 60 7.21 -14.00 -14.84
C ARG A 60 8.28 -14.43 -13.82
N GLY A 61 7.91 -14.65 -12.56
CA GLY A 61 8.82 -15.01 -11.46
C GLY A 61 9.52 -13.84 -10.79
N PHE A 62 9.42 -12.62 -11.32
CA PHE A 62 9.97 -11.41 -10.70
C PHE A 62 8.99 -10.82 -9.69
N ASP A 63 9.48 -10.42 -8.53
CA ASP A 63 8.70 -9.76 -7.48
C ASP A 63 8.46 -8.27 -7.79
N SER A 64 7.70 -7.58 -6.95
CA SER A 64 7.30 -6.18 -7.15
C SER A 64 8.48 -5.20 -7.23
N SER A 65 9.65 -5.53 -6.67
CA SER A 65 10.85 -4.66 -6.75
C SER A 65 11.48 -4.63 -8.15
N ASN A 66 11.14 -5.62 -8.98
CA ASN A 66 11.58 -5.75 -10.36
C ASN A 66 10.46 -5.42 -11.37
N LEU A 67 9.35 -4.85 -10.90
CA LEU A 67 8.23 -4.41 -11.71
C LEU A 67 8.10 -2.89 -11.64
N GLY A 68 7.86 -2.24 -12.75
CA GLY A 68 7.45 -0.84 -12.77
C GLY A 68 5.96 -0.72 -12.47
N ILE A 69 5.59 -0.21 -11.30
CA ILE A 69 4.18 -0.06 -10.89
C ILE A 69 3.85 1.43 -10.84
N LEU A 70 2.81 1.84 -11.59
CA LEU A 70 2.50 3.24 -11.84
C LEU A 70 1.02 3.54 -11.63
N ILE A 71 0.72 4.76 -11.18
CA ILE A 71 -0.61 5.36 -11.19
C ILE A 71 -0.57 6.58 -12.11
N ASN A 72 -1.38 6.57 -13.18
CA ASN A 72 -1.40 7.64 -14.20
C ASN A 72 0.00 7.95 -14.78
N GLY A 73 0.85 6.92 -14.91
CA GLY A 73 2.23 7.07 -15.38
C GLY A 73 3.25 7.50 -14.31
N VAL A 74 2.82 7.80 -13.09
CA VAL A 74 3.70 8.16 -11.97
C VAL A 74 4.08 6.90 -11.18
N PRO A 75 5.37 6.62 -10.95
CA PRO A 75 5.81 5.43 -10.22
C PRO A 75 5.41 5.49 -8.74
N ILE A 76 5.06 4.32 -8.19
CA ILE A 76 4.70 4.17 -6.77
C ILE A 76 5.61 3.22 -6.00
N ASN A 77 6.55 2.57 -6.68
CA ASN A 77 7.55 1.73 -6.06
C ASN A 77 8.37 2.52 -5.02
N GLY A 78 8.59 1.94 -3.86
CA GLY A 78 9.40 2.56 -2.80
C GLY A 78 10.82 2.87 -3.28
N MET A 79 11.32 4.07 -2.99
CA MET A 79 12.63 4.53 -3.46
C MET A 79 13.79 3.76 -2.80
N GLU A 80 13.58 3.23 -1.59
CA GLU A 80 14.62 2.53 -0.82
C GLU A 80 14.77 1.06 -1.20
N ASN A 81 13.65 0.38 -1.48
CA ASN A 81 13.64 -1.08 -1.66
C ASN A 81 12.92 -1.55 -2.93
N GLY A 82 12.38 -0.64 -3.71
CA GLY A 82 11.65 -0.95 -4.95
C GLY A 82 10.30 -1.62 -4.77
N LYS A 83 9.88 -1.94 -3.53
CA LYS A 83 8.66 -2.70 -3.25
C LYS A 83 7.42 -1.81 -3.24
N VAL A 84 6.27 -2.42 -3.48
CA VAL A 84 4.96 -1.82 -3.29
C VAL A 84 4.23 -2.55 -2.17
N TYR A 85 3.81 -1.81 -1.14
CA TYR A 85 3.00 -2.29 -0.03
C TYR A 85 1.55 -1.93 -0.32
N TRP A 86 0.73 -2.94 -0.63
CA TRP A 86 -0.63 -2.73 -1.16
C TRP A 86 -1.61 -2.20 -0.14
N SER A 87 -1.34 -2.34 1.16
CA SER A 87 -2.09 -1.66 2.23
C SER A 87 -2.14 -0.14 2.06
N ASN A 88 -1.09 0.47 1.50
CA ASN A 88 -1.01 1.91 1.24
C ASN A 88 -1.84 2.37 0.02
N TRP A 89 -2.41 1.42 -0.73
CA TRP A 89 -3.13 1.64 -1.98
C TRP A 89 -4.52 0.99 -1.97
N SER A 90 -5.07 0.79 -0.77
CA SER A 90 -6.43 0.29 -0.59
C SER A 90 -7.43 1.22 -1.31
N GLY A 91 -8.44 0.63 -1.96
CA GLY A 91 -9.44 1.39 -2.73
C GLY A 91 -8.95 1.90 -4.10
N LEU A 92 -7.69 1.65 -4.48
CA LEU A 92 -7.21 2.03 -5.82
C LEU A 92 -8.03 1.37 -6.95
N SER A 93 -8.54 0.16 -6.72
CA SER A 93 -9.45 -0.53 -7.64
C SER A 93 -10.75 0.25 -7.89
N ASP A 94 -11.31 0.88 -6.86
CA ASP A 94 -12.60 1.58 -6.93
C ASP A 94 -12.53 2.85 -7.81
N VAL A 95 -11.34 3.41 -7.94
CA VAL A 95 -11.08 4.63 -8.73
C VAL A 95 -10.38 4.35 -10.05
N SER A 96 -10.03 3.10 -10.33
CA SER A 96 -9.36 2.71 -11.58
C SER A 96 -10.36 2.67 -12.74
N GLN A 97 -9.98 3.28 -13.87
CA GLN A 97 -10.69 3.21 -15.15
C GLN A 97 -10.29 1.96 -15.93
N PHE A 98 -9.01 1.64 -15.91
CA PHE A 98 -8.44 0.40 -16.45
C PHE A 98 -7.05 0.15 -15.84
N ILE A 99 -6.59 -1.11 -15.94
CA ILE A 99 -5.26 -1.51 -15.53
C ILE A 99 -4.56 -2.10 -16.76
N GLN A 100 -3.40 -1.55 -17.10
CA GLN A 100 -2.57 -2.06 -18.17
C GLN A 100 -1.41 -2.84 -17.59
N VAL A 101 -1.25 -4.08 -18.03
CA VAL A 101 -0.15 -4.97 -17.63
C VAL A 101 0.67 -5.32 -18.86
N GLN A 102 1.91 -4.87 -18.88
CA GLN A 102 2.90 -5.19 -19.90
C GLN A 102 3.92 -6.16 -19.32
N ARG A 103 4.12 -7.30 -19.97
CA ARG A 103 4.96 -8.40 -19.47
C ARG A 103 6.33 -8.43 -20.15
N GLY A 104 7.38 -8.45 -19.30
CA GLY A 104 8.78 -8.51 -19.75
C GLY A 104 9.36 -7.15 -20.10
N LEU A 105 10.58 -7.16 -20.60
CA LEU A 105 11.30 -5.97 -21.04
C LEU A 105 10.50 -5.28 -22.14
N GLY A 106 9.71 -4.32 -21.74
CA GLY A 106 9.07 -3.39 -22.64
C GLY A 106 9.92 -2.16 -22.77
N ALA A 107 9.78 -1.43 -23.87
CA ALA A 107 10.28 -0.08 -23.96
C ALA A 107 9.53 0.79 -22.95
N SER A 108 9.86 0.65 -21.67
CA SER A 108 9.44 1.57 -20.64
C SER A 108 10.16 2.88 -20.98
N ALA A 109 9.43 3.85 -21.48
CA ALA A 109 9.92 5.22 -21.63
C ALA A 109 10.18 5.88 -20.27
N LEU A 110 10.04 5.13 -19.20
CA LEU A 110 10.16 5.53 -17.81
C LEU A 110 11.46 4.92 -17.27
N GLY A 111 12.31 5.71 -16.66
CA GLY A 111 13.59 5.30 -16.07
C GLY A 111 13.46 4.37 -14.85
N LEU A 112 12.52 3.41 -14.90
CA LEU A 112 12.30 2.41 -13.86
C LEU A 112 12.92 1.08 -14.26
N SER A 113 13.60 0.45 -13.32
CA SER A 113 13.98 -0.97 -13.45
C SER A 113 12.71 -1.82 -13.48
N SER A 114 12.43 -2.43 -14.64
CA SER A 114 11.20 -3.19 -14.86
C SER A 114 11.44 -4.44 -15.71
N VAL A 115 12.41 -5.26 -15.27
CA VAL A 115 12.79 -6.50 -15.98
C VAL A 115 11.60 -7.47 -16.09
N GLY A 116 10.78 -7.58 -15.04
CA GLY A 116 9.60 -8.43 -15.02
C GLY A 116 8.45 -7.89 -15.86
N GLY A 117 8.35 -6.58 -15.99
CA GLY A 117 7.29 -5.89 -16.72
C GLY A 117 6.81 -4.61 -16.04
N THR A 118 5.76 -4.00 -16.59
CA THR A 118 5.16 -2.79 -16.04
C THR A 118 3.65 -2.97 -15.84
N MET A 119 3.15 -2.30 -14.81
CA MET A 119 1.73 -2.20 -14.53
C MET A 119 1.37 -0.72 -14.36
N ASN A 120 0.40 -0.24 -15.12
CA ASN A 120 -0.08 1.14 -15.00
C ASN A 120 -1.58 1.15 -14.72
N MET A 121 -1.94 1.71 -13.58
CA MET A 121 -3.32 1.97 -13.19
C MET A 121 -3.71 3.36 -13.67
N VAL A 122 -4.74 3.42 -14.49
CA VAL A 122 -5.29 4.69 -14.97
C VAL A 122 -6.57 4.97 -14.22
N THR A 123 -6.60 6.09 -13.50
CA THR A 123 -7.75 6.49 -12.68
C THR A 123 -8.81 7.21 -13.49
N LYS A 124 -10.04 7.24 -12.96
CA LYS A 124 -11.17 7.98 -13.53
C LYS A 124 -10.82 9.47 -13.70
N SER A 125 -11.06 10.03 -14.88
CA SER A 125 -10.82 11.44 -15.20
C SER A 125 -11.88 11.94 -16.18
N THR A 126 -11.49 12.59 -17.29
CA THR A 126 -12.43 13.10 -18.31
C THR A 126 -13.27 12.04 -19.01
N GLU A 127 -12.86 10.79 -18.98
CA GLU A 127 -13.59 9.64 -19.55
C GLU A 127 -14.64 9.07 -18.56
N ALA A 128 -14.67 9.53 -17.31
CA ALA A 128 -15.68 9.09 -16.35
C ALA A 128 -17.07 9.58 -16.77
N GLN A 129 -18.05 8.70 -16.66
CA GLN A 129 -19.44 9.08 -16.92
C GLN A 129 -19.98 9.95 -15.78
N ARG A 130 -20.88 10.87 -16.11
CA ARG A 130 -21.62 11.65 -15.12
C ARG A 130 -22.49 10.74 -14.27
N GLY A 131 -22.36 10.83 -12.94
CA GLY A 131 -23.16 10.04 -12.04
C GLY A 131 -22.53 9.91 -10.67
N GLY A 132 -23.14 9.10 -9.83
CA GLY A 132 -22.63 8.71 -8.54
C GLY A 132 -22.89 7.26 -8.24
N SER A 133 -22.11 6.67 -7.37
CA SER A 133 -22.31 5.32 -6.85
C SER A 133 -22.10 5.28 -5.35
N ALA A 134 -22.89 4.45 -4.68
CA ALA A 134 -22.67 4.07 -3.30
C ALA A 134 -22.57 2.54 -3.24
N TYR A 135 -21.60 2.05 -2.48
CA TYR A 135 -21.38 0.62 -2.30
C TYR A 135 -21.33 0.30 -0.82
N ILE A 136 -22.04 -0.76 -0.43
CA ILE A 136 -21.99 -1.35 0.90
C ILE A 136 -21.66 -2.83 0.72
N GLY A 137 -20.56 -3.26 1.31
CA GLY A 137 -20.11 -4.66 1.32
C GLY A 137 -20.03 -5.18 2.74
N ILE A 138 -20.54 -6.38 2.96
CA ILE A 138 -20.38 -7.15 4.18
C ILE A 138 -19.87 -8.55 3.83
N GLY A 139 -19.09 -9.16 4.70
CA GLY A 139 -18.52 -10.47 4.44
C GLY A 139 -18.09 -11.19 5.71
N ASN A 140 -17.40 -12.31 5.52
CA ASN A 140 -16.83 -13.08 6.61
C ASN A 140 -15.82 -12.27 7.40
N ASP A 141 -15.54 -12.69 8.62
CA ASP A 141 -14.48 -12.14 9.46
C ASP A 141 -14.67 -10.63 9.72
N GLY A 142 -15.92 -10.22 9.98
CA GLY A 142 -16.24 -8.82 10.28
C GLY A 142 -16.04 -7.85 9.13
N PHE A 143 -15.78 -8.33 7.89
CA PHE A 143 -15.55 -7.46 6.73
C PHE A 143 -16.73 -6.52 6.51
N ARG A 144 -16.42 -5.22 6.43
CA ARG A 144 -17.34 -4.15 6.07
C ARG A 144 -16.64 -3.15 5.16
N LYS A 145 -17.29 -2.82 4.06
CA LYS A 145 -16.81 -1.78 3.13
C LYS A 145 -17.94 -0.83 2.81
N TYR A 146 -17.66 0.45 2.94
CA TYR A 146 -18.56 1.54 2.55
C TYR A 146 -17.80 2.41 1.58
N SER A 147 -18.37 2.73 0.42
CA SER A 147 -17.77 3.70 -0.47
C SER A 147 -18.82 4.55 -1.16
N VAL A 148 -18.47 5.80 -1.42
CA VAL A 148 -19.29 6.75 -2.18
C VAL A 148 -18.39 7.42 -3.19
N SER A 149 -18.85 7.48 -4.44
CA SER A 149 -18.17 8.25 -5.49
C SER A 149 -19.16 9.11 -6.27
N VAL A 150 -18.68 10.24 -6.76
CA VAL A 150 -19.43 11.14 -7.62
C VAL A 150 -18.54 11.67 -8.72
N SER A 151 -19.09 11.76 -9.93
CA SER A 151 -18.41 12.34 -11.10
C SER A 151 -19.35 13.29 -11.83
N THR A 152 -18.84 14.44 -12.24
CA THR A 152 -19.57 15.37 -13.12
C THR A 152 -19.63 14.86 -14.57
N GLY A 153 -18.78 13.90 -14.93
CA GLY A 153 -18.44 13.65 -16.32
C GLY A 153 -17.71 14.84 -16.93
N LEU A 154 -17.46 14.77 -18.23
CA LEU A 154 -16.93 15.91 -18.98
C LEU A 154 -18.06 16.93 -19.22
N MET A 155 -17.92 18.13 -18.67
CA MET A 155 -18.86 19.21 -18.84
C MET A 155 -18.56 19.99 -20.13
N ASP A 156 -19.56 20.73 -20.66
CA ASP A 156 -19.43 21.52 -21.91
C ASP A 156 -18.30 22.54 -21.86
N ASN A 157 -18.01 23.06 -20.67
CA ASN A 157 -16.89 23.98 -20.46
C ASN A 157 -15.52 23.27 -20.36
N GLY A 158 -15.44 21.97 -20.61
CA GLY A 158 -14.22 21.16 -20.65
C GLY A 158 -13.69 20.73 -19.27
N TRP A 159 -14.40 20.97 -18.18
CA TRP A 159 -14.05 20.47 -16.85
C TRP A 159 -14.63 19.09 -16.61
N ALA A 160 -13.92 18.29 -15.82
CA ALA A 160 -14.41 17.04 -15.24
C ALA A 160 -13.89 16.93 -13.80
N VAL A 161 -14.76 16.54 -12.88
CA VAL A 161 -14.44 16.35 -11.47
C VAL A 161 -14.94 14.98 -11.04
N THR A 162 -14.08 14.19 -10.37
CA THR A 162 -14.46 12.92 -9.74
C THR A 162 -13.94 12.92 -8.31
N LEU A 163 -14.81 12.60 -7.35
CA LEU A 163 -14.47 12.47 -5.93
C LEU A 163 -14.93 11.09 -5.45
N MET A 164 -14.17 10.50 -4.53
CA MET A 164 -14.53 9.24 -3.89
C MET A 164 -13.99 9.18 -2.47
N GLY A 165 -14.78 8.61 -1.56
CA GLY A 165 -14.38 8.23 -0.22
C GLY A 165 -14.81 6.81 0.11
N ALA A 166 -13.98 6.07 0.85
CA ALA A 166 -14.32 4.74 1.31
C ALA A 166 -13.76 4.45 2.71
N LEU A 167 -14.43 3.54 3.41
CA LEU A 167 -14.00 2.92 4.66
C LEU A 167 -14.05 1.41 4.48
N ASN A 168 -13.00 0.72 4.91
CA ASN A 168 -12.89 -0.73 4.91
C ASN A 168 -12.40 -1.21 6.26
N THR A 169 -13.18 -2.07 6.93
CA THR A 169 -12.84 -2.63 8.24
C THR A 169 -13.04 -4.13 8.26
N GLY A 170 -12.38 -4.82 9.18
CA GLY A 170 -12.58 -6.25 9.39
C GLY A 170 -11.75 -6.80 10.54
N ASP A 171 -12.14 -7.99 11.02
CA ASP A 171 -11.40 -8.72 12.05
C ASP A 171 -10.23 -9.52 11.46
N GLY A 172 -10.25 -9.73 10.13
CA GLY A 172 -9.28 -10.54 9.41
C GLY A 172 -9.53 -12.04 9.50
N TYR A 173 -9.08 -12.78 8.48
CA TYR A 173 -9.21 -14.25 8.46
C TYR A 173 -8.41 -14.92 9.57
N VAL A 174 -7.20 -14.46 9.82
CA VAL A 174 -6.35 -14.94 10.91
C VAL A 174 -6.74 -14.22 12.20
N LYS A 175 -6.84 -14.93 13.30
CA LYS A 175 -7.13 -14.33 14.60
C LYS A 175 -6.09 -13.27 14.97
N GLY A 176 -6.55 -12.13 15.45
CA GLY A 176 -5.67 -11.01 15.84
C GLY A 176 -5.17 -10.17 14.69
N THR A 177 -5.78 -10.22 13.49
CA THR A 177 -5.38 -9.42 12.32
C THR A 177 -6.44 -8.41 11.90
N ASN A 178 -7.10 -7.80 12.87
CA ASN A 178 -8.07 -6.74 12.63
C ASN A 178 -7.43 -5.50 11.98
N TYR A 179 -8.25 -4.76 11.23
CA TYR A 179 -7.78 -3.63 10.45
C TYR A 179 -8.87 -2.57 10.24
N GLU A 180 -8.42 -1.36 9.96
CA GLU A 180 -9.22 -0.27 9.44
C GLU A 180 -8.42 0.49 8.39
N GLY A 181 -9.04 0.75 7.26
CA GLY A 181 -8.46 1.52 6.16
C GLY A 181 -9.48 2.49 5.57
N TRP A 182 -9.05 3.72 5.40
CA TRP A 182 -9.79 4.75 4.68
C TRP A 182 -9.22 4.93 3.29
N THR A 183 -10.03 5.44 2.38
CA THR A 183 -9.56 5.84 1.05
C THR A 183 -10.20 7.16 0.69
N TYR A 184 -9.42 8.06 0.14
CA TYR A 184 -9.93 9.25 -0.52
C TYR A 184 -9.28 9.41 -1.90
N PHE A 185 -10.08 9.90 -2.82
CA PHE A 185 -9.64 10.19 -4.18
C PHE A 185 -10.31 11.46 -4.69
N GLY A 186 -9.53 12.27 -5.37
CA GLY A 186 -10.01 13.43 -6.10
C GLY A 186 -9.30 13.56 -7.43
N ASN A 187 -10.05 13.77 -8.50
CA ASN A 187 -9.52 14.16 -9.79
C ASN A 187 -10.25 15.40 -10.30
N ILE A 188 -9.49 16.40 -10.68
CA ILE A 188 -9.99 17.60 -11.37
C ILE A 188 -9.23 17.69 -12.69
N SER A 189 -9.94 17.60 -13.79
CA SER A 189 -9.37 17.64 -15.13
C SER A 189 -9.98 18.75 -15.95
N LYS A 190 -9.18 19.33 -16.84
CA LYS A 190 -9.58 20.40 -17.76
C LYS A 190 -9.05 20.10 -19.15
N ILE A 191 -9.93 19.99 -20.12
CA ILE A 191 -9.60 20.12 -21.54
C ILE A 191 -9.59 21.61 -21.84
N ILE A 192 -8.40 22.19 -22.06
CA ILE A 192 -8.23 23.62 -22.33
C ILE A 192 -8.61 23.89 -23.79
N ASN A 193 -8.12 23.04 -24.69
CA ASN A 193 -8.41 23.03 -26.12
C ASN A 193 -8.04 21.65 -26.70
N GLU A 194 -8.08 21.49 -28.01
CA GLU A 194 -7.72 20.24 -28.70
C GLU A 194 -6.27 19.78 -28.51
N HIS A 195 -5.39 20.70 -28.13
CA HIS A 195 -3.96 20.43 -27.92
C HIS A 195 -3.59 20.20 -26.46
N HIS A 196 -4.33 20.77 -25.50
CA HIS A 196 -3.91 20.82 -24.09
C HIS A 196 -4.98 20.26 -23.16
N LYS A 197 -4.58 19.29 -22.34
CA LYS A 197 -5.37 18.76 -21.21
C LYS A 197 -4.50 18.80 -19.94
N LEU A 198 -5.10 19.28 -18.84
CA LEU A 198 -4.55 19.19 -17.49
C LEU A 198 -5.37 18.22 -16.65
N SER A 199 -4.72 17.50 -15.73
CA SER A 199 -5.37 16.61 -14.79
C SER A 199 -4.63 16.63 -13.46
N LEU A 200 -5.28 17.15 -12.42
CA LEU A 200 -4.83 17.11 -11.03
C LEU A 200 -5.49 15.91 -10.36
N THR A 201 -4.68 15.01 -9.81
CA THR A 201 -5.14 13.81 -9.10
C THR A 201 -4.56 13.79 -7.70
N ALA A 202 -5.40 13.53 -6.70
CA ALA A 202 -5.00 13.24 -5.33
C ALA A 202 -5.56 11.89 -4.91
N PHE A 203 -4.74 11.06 -4.30
CA PHE A 203 -5.11 9.75 -3.76
C PHE A 203 -4.42 9.54 -2.42
N GLY A 204 -5.12 8.93 -1.47
CA GLY A 204 -4.53 8.46 -0.23
C GLY A 204 -5.38 7.37 0.42
N ALA A 205 -4.69 6.48 1.13
CA ALA A 205 -5.28 5.33 1.81
C ALA A 205 -4.69 5.19 3.22
N PRO A 206 -5.02 6.10 4.17
CA PRO A 206 -4.59 5.94 5.55
C PRO A 206 -5.18 4.66 6.14
N GLN A 207 -4.35 3.89 6.83
CA GLN A 207 -4.75 2.59 7.37
C GLN A 207 -3.95 2.22 8.61
N TRP A 208 -4.51 1.36 9.42
CA TRP A 208 -3.80 0.54 10.39
C TRP A 208 -4.29 -0.90 10.33
N HIS A 209 -3.42 -1.82 10.66
CA HIS A 209 -3.76 -3.23 10.73
C HIS A 209 -2.82 -4.00 11.65
N ASN A 210 -3.34 -5.05 12.24
CA ASN A 210 -2.53 -6.06 12.91
C ASN A 210 -2.14 -7.17 11.94
N GLN A 211 -0.96 -7.75 12.17
CA GLN A 211 -0.38 -8.78 11.31
C GLN A 211 -0.05 -10.02 12.11
N ARG A 212 -0.08 -11.18 11.46
CA ARG A 212 0.61 -12.37 11.92
C ARG A 212 1.97 -12.44 11.21
N ALA A 213 3.02 -11.94 11.86
CA ALA A 213 4.38 -11.99 11.32
C ALA A 213 5.06 -13.35 11.56
N THR A 214 4.54 -14.14 12.49
CA THR A 214 5.12 -15.44 12.92
C THR A 214 4.77 -16.57 11.96
N LYS A 215 5.74 -17.46 11.72
CA LYS A 215 5.53 -18.75 11.08
C LYS A 215 5.22 -19.78 12.16
N HIS A 216 4.39 -20.77 11.84
CA HIS A 216 4.04 -21.88 12.71
C HIS A 216 4.30 -23.19 12.00
N TYR A 217 4.53 -24.26 12.75
CA TYR A 217 4.58 -25.59 12.18
C TYR A 217 3.19 -26.01 11.69
N ILE A 218 3.13 -26.84 10.66
CA ILE A 218 1.86 -27.37 10.12
C ILE A 218 1.06 -28.08 11.21
N GLU A 219 1.75 -28.70 12.15
CA GLU A 219 1.15 -29.41 13.29
C GLU A 219 0.39 -28.44 14.23
N ASP A 220 0.87 -27.22 14.43
CA ASP A 220 0.19 -26.20 15.25
C ASP A 220 -1.18 -25.86 14.67
N TYR A 221 -1.27 -25.72 13.35
CA TYR A 221 -2.54 -25.48 12.66
C TYR A 221 -3.48 -26.69 12.74
N LYS A 222 -2.96 -27.91 12.64
CA LYS A 222 -3.75 -29.15 12.72
C LYS A 222 -4.29 -29.40 14.13
N ASN A 223 -3.51 -29.06 15.15
CA ASN A 223 -3.87 -29.30 16.56
C ASN A 223 -4.68 -28.14 17.17
N SER A 224 -4.65 -26.96 16.54
CA SER A 224 -5.46 -25.84 16.98
C SER A 224 -6.93 -26.00 16.55
N PRO A 225 -7.91 -25.72 17.43
CA PRO A 225 -9.32 -25.65 17.04
C PRO A 225 -9.58 -24.58 15.98
N ASP A 226 -8.67 -23.61 15.85
CA ASP A 226 -8.78 -22.50 14.88
C ASP A 226 -8.23 -22.88 13.50
N GLY A 227 -7.55 -24.01 13.36
CA GLY A 227 -6.97 -24.45 12.08
C GLY A 227 -6.12 -23.38 11.43
N GLY A 228 -6.37 -23.05 10.16
CA GLY A 228 -5.64 -22.02 9.42
C GLY A 228 -5.77 -20.60 9.97
N ARG A 229 -6.74 -20.35 10.84
CA ARG A 229 -6.96 -19.06 11.52
C ARG A 229 -6.07 -18.86 12.75
N PHE A 230 -5.33 -19.88 13.15
CA PHE A 230 -4.53 -19.86 14.36
C PHE A 230 -3.48 -18.76 14.35
N SER A 231 -3.38 -18.04 15.47
CA SER A 231 -2.30 -17.12 15.81
C SER A 231 -2.21 -17.01 17.33
N ASN A 232 -1.02 -16.91 17.87
CA ASN A 232 -0.74 -16.67 19.29
C ASN A 232 0.05 -15.36 19.53
N SER A 233 0.24 -14.54 18.49
CA SER A 233 1.05 -13.33 18.56
C SER A 233 0.22 -12.08 18.87
N TYR A 234 -0.89 -12.23 19.57
CA TYR A 234 -1.74 -11.14 20.01
C TYR A 234 -2.28 -11.37 21.44
N GLY A 235 -2.81 -10.34 22.03
CA GLY A 235 -3.49 -10.36 23.31
C GLY A 235 -4.44 -9.17 23.43
N TYR A 236 -4.83 -8.81 24.65
CA TYR A 236 -5.71 -7.67 24.91
C TYR A 236 -5.05 -6.72 25.91
N LEU A 237 -4.96 -5.44 25.54
CA LEU A 237 -4.51 -4.36 26.40
C LEU A 237 -5.70 -3.43 26.64
N ASN A 238 -6.13 -3.30 27.91
CA ASN A 238 -7.31 -2.51 28.27
C ASN A 238 -8.59 -2.89 27.49
N GLY A 239 -8.74 -4.17 27.15
CA GLY A 239 -9.88 -4.69 26.39
C GLY A 239 -9.75 -4.53 24.86
N GLU A 240 -8.73 -3.85 24.36
CA GLU A 240 -8.46 -3.70 22.93
C GLU A 240 -7.48 -4.78 22.45
N LEU A 241 -7.81 -5.39 21.31
CA LEU A 241 -6.92 -6.36 20.66
C LEU A 241 -5.63 -5.68 20.24
N THR A 242 -4.51 -6.23 20.67
CA THR A 242 -3.19 -5.65 20.48
C THR A 242 -2.21 -6.73 20.07
N GLY A 243 -1.51 -6.53 18.96
CA GLY A 243 -0.41 -7.39 18.55
C GLY A 243 0.79 -7.27 19.49
N GLY A 244 1.62 -8.31 19.55
CA GLY A 244 2.92 -8.29 20.23
C GLY A 244 3.99 -7.57 19.41
N ALA A 245 5.22 -8.07 19.50
CA ALA A 245 6.31 -7.60 18.67
C ALA A 245 5.96 -7.77 17.18
N TYR A 246 6.10 -6.74 16.37
CA TYR A 246 5.80 -6.73 14.93
C TYR A 246 4.32 -6.97 14.56
N GLY A 247 3.39 -6.89 15.53
CA GLY A 247 1.98 -7.18 15.27
C GLY A 247 1.19 -6.03 14.67
N TYR A 248 1.61 -4.78 14.83
CA TYR A 248 0.86 -3.60 14.43
C TYR A 248 1.61 -2.78 13.38
N ASN A 249 0.89 -2.36 12.34
CA ASN A 249 1.37 -1.46 11.30
C ASN A 249 0.34 -0.37 11.03
N TYR A 250 0.80 0.85 10.79
CA TYR A 250 -0.04 1.96 10.34
C TYR A 250 0.73 2.77 9.30
N TYR A 251 0.04 3.26 8.28
CA TYR A 251 0.68 4.06 7.24
C TYR A 251 -0.32 4.94 6.50
N HIS A 252 0.15 6.12 6.13
CA HIS A 252 -0.54 7.01 5.20
C HIS A 252 0.46 7.51 4.16
N LYS A 253 0.25 7.13 2.90
CA LYS A 253 1.08 7.52 1.76
C LYS A 253 0.25 8.28 0.73
N PRO A 254 -0.07 9.57 0.96
CA PRO A 254 -0.77 10.38 -0.02
C PRO A 254 0.09 10.62 -1.25
N GLN A 255 -0.55 10.67 -2.40
CA GLN A 255 0.09 11.04 -3.67
C GLN A 255 -0.77 12.08 -4.37
N VAL A 256 -0.14 13.18 -4.75
CA VAL A 256 -0.74 14.23 -5.59
C VAL A 256 0.06 14.32 -6.87
N SER A 257 -0.62 14.38 -8.01
CA SER A 257 0.03 14.54 -9.31
C SER A 257 -0.72 15.53 -10.19
N LEU A 258 0.02 16.40 -10.87
CA LEU A 258 -0.47 17.27 -11.93
C LEU A 258 0.10 16.78 -13.25
N ASN A 259 -0.78 16.30 -14.13
CA ASN A 259 -0.42 15.80 -15.44
C ASN A 259 -0.84 16.80 -16.51
N HIS A 260 0.09 17.18 -17.37
CA HIS A 260 -0.15 17.96 -18.57
C HIS A 260 0.05 17.09 -19.80
N TYR A 261 -0.96 17.02 -20.64
CA TYR A 261 -0.92 16.32 -21.91
C TYR A 261 -0.98 17.37 -23.02
N TRP A 262 0.08 17.43 -23.83
CA TRP A 262 0.21 18.33 -24.95
C TRP A 262 0.31 17.56 -26.27
N THR A 263 -0.72 17.63 -27.08
CA THR A 263 -0.72 17.16 -28.48
C THR A 263 -0.19 18.30 -29.34
N ILE A 264 1.11 18.28 -29.64
CA ILE A 264 1.78 19.35 -30.41
C ILE A 264 1.24 19.37 -31.84
N ASN A 265 1.12 18.18 -32.43
CA ASN A 265 0.51 17.95 -33.74
C ASN A 265 0.15 16.45 -33.86
N GLU A 266 -0.35 16.01 -35.01
CA GLU A 266 -0.77 14.62 -35.28
C GLU A 266 0.37 13.59 -35.06
N ASN A 267 1.62 14.01 -35.19
CA ASN A 267 2.79 13.13 -35.06
C ASN A 267 3.54 13.31 -33.73
N SER A 268 3.32 14.40 -33.02
CA SER A 268 4.14 14.78 -31.85
C SER A 268 3.30 15.04 -30.62
N SER A 269 3.72 14.50 -29.49
CA SER A 269 3.09 14.75 -28.18
C SER A 269 4.13 14.84 -27.07
N LEU A 270 3.81 15.64 -26.05
CA LEU A 270 4.58 15.79 -24.82
C LEU A 270 3.65 15.55 -23.63
N THR A 271 4.05 14.69 -22.71
CA THR A 271 3.37 14.49 -21.44
C THR A 271 4.32 14.85 -20.32
N THR A 272 3.88 15.73 -19.42
CA THR A 272 4.65 16.11 -18.23
C THR A 272 3.82 15.87 -16.99
N SER A 273 4.39 15.21 -16.00
CA SER A 273 3.78 14.92 -14.71
C SER A 273 4.66 15.50 -13.60
N LEU A 274 4.08 16.37 -12.78
CA LEU A 274 4.65 16.77 -11.50
C LEU A 274 3.95 15.98 -10.41
N TYR A 275 4.69 15.47 -9.43
CA TYR A 275 4.08 14.70 -8.35
C TYR A 275 4.77 14.92 -7.01
N ALA A 276 4.00 14.72 -5.96
CA ALA A 276 4.46 14.78 -4.57
C ALA A 276 3.81 13.68 -3.73
N SER A 277 4.56 13.14 -2.78
CA SER A 277 4.09 12.22 -1.76
C SER A 277 4.82 12.52 -0.46
N MET A 278 4.08 12.89 0.58
CA MET A 278 4.60 13.08 1.93
C MET A 278 3.96 12.01 2.81
N ALA A 279 4.71 10.95 3.11
CA ALA A 279 4.16 9.81 3.81
C ALA A 279 4.64 9.74 5.26
N SER A 280 3.75 9.25 6.12
CA SER A 280 4.03 8.99 7.52
C SER A 280 3.43 7.67 7.96
N GLY A 281 4.17 6.94 8.77
CA GLY A 281 3.71 5.70 9.35
C GLY A 281 4.82 4.87 9.94
N GLY A 282 4.46 3.68 10.43
CA GLY A 282 5.42 2.81 11.07
C GLY A 282 4.84 1.48 11.49
N GLY A 283 5.64 0.74 12.22
CA GLY A 283 5.26 -0.53 12.82
C GLY A 283 5.65 -0.60 14.28
N ARG A 284 4.79 -1.19 15.09
CA ARG A 284 5.07 -1.39 16.51
C ARG A 284 6.17 -2.43 16.71
N ARG A 285 7.00 -2.17 17.72
CA ARG A 285 8.02 -3.10 18.21
C ARG A 285 7.96 -3.17 19.73
N VAL A 286 8.45 -4.26 20.29
CA VAL A 286 8.70 -4.37 21.73
C VAL A 286 10.19 -4.14 21.97
N ARG A 287 10.51 -3.29 22.94
CA ARG A 287 11.87 -2.97 23.39
C ARG A 287 12.00 -3.15 24.88
N GLY A 288 13.22 -3.12 25.35
CA GLY A 288 13.59 -3.26 26.76
C GLY A 288 14.32 -4.56 27.05
N ASN A 289 14.79 -4.71 28.30
CA ASN A 289 15.57 -5.88 28.74
C ASN A 289 14.76 -7.17 28.70
N CYS A 290 13.43 -7.06 28.86
CA CYS A 290 12.48 -8.18 28.82
C CYS A 290 11.55 -8.08 27.60
N SER A 291 12.06 -7.68 26.44
CA SER A 291 11.27 -7.56 25.19
C SER A 291 10.60 -8.89 24.79
N ASN A 292 11.14 -10.04 25.20
CA ASN A 292 10.55 -11.36 24.96
C ASN A 292 9.22 -11.58 25.71
N TRP A 293 8.90 -10.81 26.74
CA TRP A 293 7.61 -10.94 27.44
C TRP A 293 6.39 -10.84 26.52
N LEU A 294 6.52 -10.09 25.40
CA LEU A 294 5.47 -9.89 24.41
C LEU A 294 5.92 -10.34 23.01
N ALA A 295 6.81 -11.29 22.94
CA ALA A 295 7.33 -11.80 21.67
C ALA A 295 7.06 -13.30 21.50
N ILE A 296 6.82 -13.67 20.26
CA ILE A 296 6.78 -15.07 19.80
C ILE A 296 7.91 -15.21 18.77
N ASP A 297 8.66 -16.28 18.81
CA ASP A 297 9.71 -16.52 17.82
C ASP A 297 9.12 -16.58 16.40
N ASN A 298 9.58 -15.70 15.55
CA ASN A 298 9.04 -15.55 14.19
C ASN A 298 9.25 -16.77 13.29
N ASN A 299 10.22 -17.61 13.61
CA ASN A 299 10.55 -18.76 12.77
C ASN A 299 9.82 -20.04 13.17
N SER A 300 9.55 -20.21 14.45
CA SER A 300 8.91 -21.42 14.99
C SER A 300 7.47 -21.20 15.44
N GLY A 301 7.08 -19.94 15.69
CA GLY A 301 5.78 -19.65 16.30
C GLY A 301 5.68 -20.05 17.77
N ARG A 302 6.80 -20.39 18.40
CA ARG A 302 6.86 -20.78 19.81
C ARG A 302 7.12 -19.56 20.70
N PRO A 303 6.47 -19.48 21.89
CA PRO A 303 6.83 -18.47 22.87
C PRO A 303 8.26 -18.70 23.36
N TYR A 304 8.93 -17.62 23.74
CA TYR A 304 10.18 -17.70 24.50
C TYR A 304 9.88 -18.15 25.93
N GLU A 305 10.91 -18.61 26.65
CA GLU A 305 10.76 -19.12 28.02
C GLU A 305 10.13 -18.09 28.98
N ASP A 306 10.43 -16.82 28.78
CA ASP A 306 9.94 -15.69 29.59
C ASP A 306 8.72 -14.99 29.01
N THR A 307 8.17 -15.44 27.88
CA THR A 307 6.94 -14.87 27.29
C THR A 307 5.80 -15.00 28.27
N LYS A 308 5.12 -13.89 28.55
CA LYS A 308 3.96 -13.87 29.43
C LYS A 308 2.70 -14.24 28.65
N LEU A 309 2.09 -15.35 29.05
CA LEU A 309 0.92 -15.91 28.42
C LEU A 309 -0.23 -16.05 29.41
N THR A 310 -1.43 -15.76 28.93
CA THR A 310 -2.69 -16.09 29.62
C THR A 310 -2.85 -17.61 29.67
N ALA A 311 -3.77 -18.11 30.51
CA ALA A 311 -4.14 -19.53 30.53
C ALA A 311 -4.62 -20.05 29.16
N GLY A 312 -5.13 -19.17 28.29
CA GLY A 312 -5.53 -19.49 26.92
C GLY A 312 -4.41 -19.42 25.88
N GLY A 313 -3.15 -19.15 26.29
CA GLY A 313 -1.97 -19.13 25.40
C GLY A 313 -1.83 -17.85 24.57
N LEU A 314 -2.57 -16.80 24.87
CA LEU A 314 -2.43 -15.48 24.28
C LEU A 314 -1.43 -14.62 25.07
N LEU A 315 -0.89 -13.56 24.46
CA LEU A 315 -0.02 -12.62 25.15
C LEU A 315 -0.76 -11.97 26.34
N ASP A 316 -0.13 -12.02 27.52
CA ASP A 316 -0.68 -11.52 28.79
C ASP A 316 -0.17 -10.11 29.08
N TYR A 317 -0.92 -9.11 28.60
CA TYR A 317 -0.60 -7.71 28.83
C TYR A 317 -0.77 -7.27 30.29
N ASP A 318 -1.73 -7.85 31.01
CA ASP A 318 -1.97 -7.51 32.41
C ASP A 318 -0.77 -7.95 33.27
N ALA A 319 -0.20 -9.12 33.01
CA ALA A 319 1.01 -9.58 33.65
C ALA A 319 2.23 -8.67 33.35
N VAL A 320 2.31 -8.14 32.12
CA VAL A 320 3.38 -7.20 31.75
C VAL A 320 3.19 -5.84 32.44
N LEU A 321 1.96 -5.31 32.47
CA LEU A 321 1.64 -4.07 33.17
C LEU A 321 2.00 -4.17 34.65
N ALA A 322 1.60 -5.26 35.32
CA ALA A 322 1.91 -5.48 36.74
C ALA A 322 3.43 -5.62 36.99
N ALA A 323 4.16 -6.35 36.12
CA ALA A 323 5.59 -6.53 36.24
C ALA A 323 6.36 -5.21 36.05
N ASN A 324 5.95 -4.38 35.09
CA ASN A 324 6.56 -3.07 34.87
C ASN A 324 6.25 -2.09 36.02
N ALA A 325 4.98 -2.03 36.47
CA ALA A 325 4.56 -1.13 37.53
C ALA A 325 5.28 -1.37 38.87
N SER A 326 5.60 -2.64 39.17
CA SER A 326 6.28 -3.03 40.38
C SER A 326 7.81 -2.97 40.28
N ASN A 327 8.38 -2.71 39.09
CA ASN A 327 9.82 -2.76 38.88
C ASN A 327 10.49 -1.42 39.29
N PRO A 328 11.41 -1.41 40.29
CA PRO A 328 12.07 -0.20 40.71
C PRO A 328 13.05 0.40 39.69
N ASN A 329 13.41 -0.38 38.62
CA ASN A 329 14.28 0.05 37.54
C ASN A 329 13.50 0.53 36.30
N GLY A 330 12.22 0.85 36.45
CA GLY A 330 11.34 1.27 35.35
C GLY A 330 10.86 0.14 34.51
N SER A 331 10.23 0.45 33.36
CA SER A 331 9.67 -0.53 32.43
C SER A 331 10.75 -1.43 31.85
N GLN A 332 10.50 -2.74 31.90
CA GLN A 332 11.40 -3.77 31.33
C GLN A 332 10.97 -4.20 29.93
N ALA A 333 9.73 -3.99 29.58
CA ALA A 333 9.20 -4.15 28.23
C ALA A 333 8.33 -2.93 27.90
N ILE A 334 8.55 -2.31 26.76
CA ILE A 334 7.81 -1.14 26.29
C ILE A 334 7.38 -1.31 24.83
N PHE A 335 6.37 -0.59 24.41
CA PHE A 335 6.11 -0.40 22.99
C PHE A 335 6.88 0.79 22.44
N THR A 336 7.46 0.58 21.28
CA THR A 336 8.02 1.62 20.42
C THR A 336 7.41 1.54 19.05
N ASN A 337 7.41 2.65 18.30
CA ASN A 337 7.07 2.69 16.89
C ASN A 337 8.33 2.94 16.06
N ALA A 338 8.64 2.02 15.16
CA ALA A 338 9.63 2.23 14.11
C ALA A 338 8.97 3.05 13.00
N VAL A 339 9.18 4.36 13.06
CA VAL A 339 8.59 5.34 12.14
C VAL A 339 9.41 5.41 10.85
N ASN A 340 8.71 5.37 9.71
CA ASN A 340 9.29 5.45 8.37
C ASN A 340 8.52 6.50 7.58
N ASP A 341 8.88 7.77 7.78
CA ASP A 341 8.30 8.89 7.04
C ASP A 341 9.11 9.18 5.78
N HIS A 342 8.52 9.86 4.81
CA HIS A 342 9.28 10.37 3.67
C HIS A 342 8.67 11.60 3.01
N ASP A 343 9.56 12.39 2.39
CA ASP A 343 9.22 13.41 1.41
C ASP A 343 9.72 12.96 0.03
N TRP A 344 8.81 12.90 -0.93
CA TRP A 344 9.11 12.49 -2.29
C TRP A 344 8.46 13.44 -3.29
N TYR A 345 9.28 14.05 -4.14
CA TYR A 345 8.86 14.97 -5.20
C TYR A 345 9.46 14.51 -6.51
N GLY A 346 8.76 14.70 -7.61
CA GLY A 346 9.30 14.33 -8.90
C GLY A 346 8.67 15.04 -10.07
N VAL A 347 9.41 15.03 -11.16
CA VAL A 347 8.98 15.46 -12.49
C VAL A 347 9.32 14.39 -13.51
N LEU A 348 8.32 14.00 -14.27
CA LEU A 348 8.44 13.11 -15.42
C LEU A 348 8.02 13.85 -16.68
N SER A 349 8.80 13.76 -17.72
CA SER A 349 8.44 14.32 -19.03
C SER A 349 8.76 13.30 -20.12
N SER A 350 7.83 13.06 -21.02
CA SER A 350 7.99 12.12 -22.13
C SER A 350 7.55 12.77 -23.43
N TYR A 351 8.46 12.91 -24.36
CA TYR A 351 8.22 13.39 -25.72
C TYR A 351 8.18 12.22 -26.68
N LYS A 352 7.18 12.16 -27.55
CA LYS A 352 7.03 11.17 -28.60
C LYS A 352 6.84 11.90 -29.93
N ASN A 353 7.58 11.46 -30.96
CA ASN A 353 7.44 12.00 -32.31
C ASN A 353 7.55 10.86 -33.35
N ARG A 354 6.50 10.69 -34.15
CA ARG A 354 6.51 9.82 -35.32
C ARG A 354 7.12 10.58 -36.50
N ILE A 355 8.43 10.43 -36.70
CA ILE A 355 9.19 11.13 -37.75
C ILE A 355 8.80 10.62 -39.13
N THR A 356 8.56 9.30 -39.26
CA THR A 356 8.05 8.66 -40.47
C THR A 356 7.07 7.55 -40.09
N GLU A 357 6.42 6.92 -41.05
CA GLU A 357 5.55 5.74 -40.79
C GLU A 357 6.30 4.58 -40.14
N LYS A 358 7.63 4.47 -40.37
CA LYS A 358 8.50 3.40 -39.87
C LYS A 358 9.36 3.79 -38.68
N PHE A 359 9.48 5.09 -38.40
CA PHE A 359 10.38 5.58 -37.36
C PHE A 359 9.68 6.51 -36.37
N THR A 360 9.65 6.08 -35.11
CA THR A 360 9.14 6.88 -33.97
C THR A 360 10.25 7.11 -32.98
N PHE A 361 10.52 8.37 -32.66
CA PHE A 361 11.42 8.78 -31.59
C PHE A 361 10.60 8.92 -30.30
N THR A 362 11.14 8.38 -29.20
CA THR A 362 10.62 8.62 -27.84
C THR A 362 11.82 8.95 -26.95
N GLY A 363 11.73 10.07 -26.25
CA GLY A 363 12.73 10.51 -25.28
C GLY A 363 12.04 11.13 -24.07
N GLY A 364 12.73 11.17 -22.92
CA GLY A 364 12.10 11.69 -21.72
C GLY A 364 13.12 12.13 -20.67
N PHE A 365 12.58 12.74 -19.63
CA PHE A 365 13.30 13.18 -18.45
C PHE A 365 12.56 12.66 -17.20
N ASP A 366 13.31 12.14 -16.23
CA ASP A 366 12.82 11.68 -14.94
C ASP A 366 13.72 12.25 -13.84
N GLY A 367 13.21 13.24 -13.11
CA GLY A 367 13.91 13.87 -12.00
C GLY A 367 13.15 13.63 -10.69
N ARG A 368 13.87 13.17 -9.65
CA ARG A 368 13.28 12.83 -8.36
C ARG A 368 14.11 13.38 -7.21
N TYR A 369 13.41 13.86 -6.20
CA TYR A 369 13.96 14.13 -4.88
C TYR A 369 13.26 13.24 -3.88
N TYR A 370 14.04 12.54 -3.06
CA TYR A 370 13.52 11.67 -2.00
C TYR A 370 14.34 11.87 -0.73
N LYS A 371 13.64 11.99 0.40
CA LYS A 371 14.24 11.99 1.72
C LYS A 371 13.43 11.10 2.63
N GLY A 372 14.04 10.00 3.11
CA GLY A 372 13.48 9.11 4.12
C GLY A 372 13.88 9.56 5.51
N TYR A 373 12.95 9.42 6.46
CA TYR A 373 13.17 9.68 7.86
C TYR A 373 12.87 8.40 8.64
N HIS A 374 13.89 7.85 9.29
CA HIS A 374 13.80 6.64 10.08
C HIS A 374 14.11 6.96 11.53
N LYS A 375 13.14 6.75 12.40
CA LYS A 375 13.30 6.98 13.83
C LYS A 375 12.53 5.92 14.61
N GLU A 376 12.92 5.70 15.85
CA GLU A 376 12.16 4.87 16.78
C GLU A 376 11.72 5.74 17.95
N VAL A 377 10.42 5.76 18.23
CA VAL A 377 9.82 6.57 19.29
C VAL A 377 9.12 5.67 20.30
N ILE A 378 9.13 6.05 21.58
CA ILE A 378 8.38 5.36 22.62
C ILE A 378 6.89 5.61 22.38
N ASP A 379 6.11 4.51 22.32
CA ASP A 379 4.67 4.54 22.14
C ASP A 379 3.92 4.34 23.47
N ASN A 380 4.35 3.34 24.26
CA ASN A 380 3.71 3.04 25.55
C ASN A 380 4.70 2.38 26.51
N LEU A 381 4.75 2.87 27.73
CA LEU A 381 5.61 2.34 28.79
C LEU A 381 5.07 1.04 29.42
N LEU A 382 3.87 0.61 29.05
CA LEU A 382 3.21 -0.61 29.54
C LEU A 382 3.19 -0.70 31.09
N GLY A 383 2.73 0.37 31.75
CA GLY A 383 2.49 0.41 33.18
C GLY A 383 3.67 0.91 34.04
N GLY A 384 4.88 1.04 33.52
CA GLY A 384 6.00 1.60 34.27
C GLY A 384 6.01 3.13 34.25
N ALA A 385 6.68 3.74 35.23
CA ALA A 385 6.77 5.19 35.36
C ALA A 385 7.78 5.82 34.39
N TYR A 386 8.80 5.07 33.98
CA TYR A 386 9.86 5.50 33.08
C TYR A 386 10.53 4.30 32.40
N TYR A 387 11.37 4.57 31.42
CA TYR A 387 12.20 3.58 30.74
C TYR A 387 13.64 4.04 30.68
N ILE A 388 14.57 3.17 31.03
CA ILE A 388 16.01 3.42 30.88
C ILE A 388 16.52 2.61 29.70
N PRO A 389 16.90 3.25 28.57
CA PRO A 389 17.46 2.55 27.44
C PRO A 389 18.79 1.90 27.82
N GLY A 390 18.96 0.62 27.50
CA GLY A 390 20.25 -0.06 27.60
C GLY A 390 21.29 0.61 26.69
N SER A 391 22.53 0.68 27.14
CA SER A 391 23.64 1.49 26.58
C SER A 391 24.05 1.23 25.11
N LYS A 392 23.28 0.50 24.33
CA LYS A 392 23.67 0.06 22.98
C LYS A 392 22.86 0.62 21.78
N HIS A 393 21.72 1.30 21.96
CA HIS A 393 20.84 1.54 20.80
C HIS A 393 20.00 2.83 20.75
N LEU A 394 20.27 3.85 21.55
CA LEU A 394 19.54 5.11 21.39
C LEU A 394 20.54 6.26 21.28
N ASP A 395 20.57 6.92 20.13
CA ASP A 395 21.16 8.24 20.00
C ASP A 395 20.43 9.20 20.94
N TYR A 396 21.17 9.97 21.71
CA TYR A 396 20.66 10.91 22.72
C TYR A 396 19.70 11.97 22.14
N GLU A 397 19.72 12.22 20.84
CA GLU A 397 18.78 13.12 20.18
C GLU A 397 17.34 12.57 20.11
N SER A 398 17.14 11.26 20.22
CA SER A 398 15.82 10.62 20.23
C SER A 398 15.09 10.73 21.57
N LEU A 399 15.76 11.15 22.64
CA LEU A 399 15.24 11.17 24.01
C LEU A 399 14.55 12.49 24.41
N MET A 400 14.58 13.52 23.57
CA MET A 400 14.07 14.86 23.90
C MET A 400 12.84 15.31 23.12
N LEU A 401 12.00 14.39 22.67
CA LEU A 401 10.69 14.73 22.10
C LEU A 401 9.57 14.14 22.97
N PHE A 402 9.26 14.89 24.04
CA PHE A 402 8.00 14.76 24.76
C PHE A 402 6.94 15.64 24.13
#